data_f16e40910b894009c5abad9f93990899
#
_entry.id   f16e40910b894009c5abad9f93990899
#
_cell.length_a   1.000
_cell.length_b   1.000
_cell.length_c   1.000
_cell.angle_alpha   90.00
_cell.angle_beta   90.00
_cell.angle_gamma   90.00
#
_symmetry.space_group_name_H-M   'P 1'
#
loop_
_entity.id
_entity.type
_entity.pdbx_description
1 polymer ?
#
loop_
_entity_poly.entity_id
_entity_poly.type
_entity_poly.pdbx_seq_one_letter_code
_entity_poly.pdbx_strand_id
1 'polypeptide(L)'
;MPKIRSAKKKMRQARAHTLANRARRSAIKTAVKKARQEPTAESVKAAVSALDRGAHKGLLHPNAAARKKSRLAKRLAKGVATQ
;
A
#
# COMPACT_ATOMS: atom_id res chain seq x y z
N MET A 1 0.58 -14.31 -37.55
CA MET A 1 1.56 -13.25 -37.35
C MET A 1 2.13 -13.28 -35.94
N PRO A 2 3.46 -13.35 -35.79
CA PRO A 2 4.07 -13.39 -34.46
C PRO A 2 3.71 -12.18 -33.59
N LYS A 3 3.56 -11.02 -34.20
CA LYS A 3 3.26 -9.76 -33.50
C LYS A 3 1.91 -9.80 -32.77
N ILE A 4 0.91 -10.46 -33.33
CA ILE A 4 -0.44 -10.54 -32.75
C ILE A 4 -0.41 -11.42 -31.49
N ARG A 5 0.29 -12.56 -31.54
CA ARG A 5 0.43 -13.45 -30.39
C ARG A 5 1.20 -12.80 -29.25
N SER A 6 2.29 -12.09 -29.58
CA SER A 6 3.06 -11.33 -28.60
C SER A 6 2.21 -10.24 -27.93
N ALA A 7 1.41 -9.51 -28.72
CA ALA A 7 0.54 -8.47 -28.20
C ALA A 7 -0.51 -9.04 -27.26
N LYS A 8 -1.15 -10.17 -27.62
CA LYS A 8 -2.12 -10.84 -26.76
C LYS A 8 -1.49 -11.32 -25.46
N LYS A 9 -0.30 -11.89 -25.53
CA LYS A 9 0.43 -12.34 -24.34
C LYS A 9 0.76 -11.16 -23.43
N LYS A 10 1.25 -10.06 -23.99
CA LYS A 10 1.53 -8.84 -23.22
C LYS A 10 0.27 -8.26 -22.59
N MET A 11 -0.86 -8.27 -23.29
CA MET A 11 -2.14 -7.82 -22.74
C MET A 11 -2.58 -8.67 -21.56
N ARG A 12 -2.46 -10.00 -21.65
CA ARG A 12 -2.78 -10.91 -20.56
C ARG A 12 -1.89 -10.63 -19.34
N GLN A 13 -0.59 -10.46 -19.55
CA GLN A 13 0.36 -10.14 -18.49
C GLN A 13 0.04 -8.81 -17.86
N ALA A 14 -0.27 -7.80 -18.68
CA ALA A 14 -0.65 -6.47 -18.19
C ALA A 14 -1.92 -6.52 -17.34
N ARG A 15 -2.93 -7.29 -17.75
CA ARG A 15 -4.16 -7.48 -16.97
C ARG A 15 -3.88 -8.16 -15.65
N ALA A 16 -3.07 -9.23 -15.65
CA ALA A 16 -2.70 -9.95 -14.44
C ALA A 16 -1.95 -9.03 -13.48
N HIS A 17 -1.01 -8.23 -13.98
CA HIS A 17 -0.28 -7.23 -13.17
C HIS A 17 -1.22 -6.17 -12.62
N THR A 18 -2.16 -5.67 -13.44
CA THR A 18 -3.13 -4.67 -13.01
C THR A 18 -4.00 -5.19 -11.88
N LEU A 19 -4.50 -6.42 -11.99
CA LEU A 19 -5.31 -7.03 -10.95
C LEU A 19 -4.52 -7.26 -9.67
N ALA A 20 -3.29 -7.78 -9.78
CA ALA A 20 -2.41 -7.99 -8.64
C ALA A 20 -2.07 -6.65 -7.94
N ASN A 21 -1.78 -5.61 -8.72
CA ASN A 21 -1.46 -4.28 -8.19
C ASN A 21 -2.68 -3.64 -7.53
N ARG A 22 -3.87 -3.83 -8.10
CA ARG A 22 -5.12 -3.34 -7.50
C ARG A 22 -5.36 -4.00 -6.14
N ALA A 23 -5.17 -5.31 -6.06
CA ALA A 23 -5.31 -6.05 -4.81
C ALA A 23 -4.30 -5.56 -3.76
N ARG A 24 -3.05 -5.33 -4.16
CA ARG A 24 -2.00 -4.81 -3.27
C ARG A 24 -2.33 -3.40 -2.78
N ARG A 25 -2.82 -2.52 -3.67
CA ARG A 25 -3.24 -1.17 -3.30
C ARG A 25 -4.42 -1.20 -2.33
N SER A 26 -5.39 -2.08 -2.57
CA SER A 26 -6.52 -2.28 -1.66
C SER A 26 -6.06 -2.73 -0.28
N ALA A 27 -5.13 -3.68 -0.21
CA ALA A 27 -4.58 -4.15 1.05
C ALA A 27 -3.87 -3.03 1.81
N ILE A 28 -3.12 -2.18 1.10
CA ILE A 28 -2.45 -1.01 1.70
C ILE A 28 -3.49 -0.04 2.26
N LYS A 29 -4.51 0.30 1.49
CA LYS A 29 -5.59 1.19 1.93
C LYS A 29 -6.30 0.65 3.16
N THR A 30 -6.59 -0.64 3.17
CA THR A 30 -7.25 -1.31 4.31
C THR A 30 -6.39 -1.23 5.56
N ALA A 31 -5.09 -1.52 5.45
CA ALA A 31 -4.17 -1.46 6.57
C ALA A 31 -4.04 -0.04 7.13
N VAL A 32 -3.94 0.96 6.25
CA VAL A 32 -3.85 2.37 6.64
C VAL A 32 -5.16 2.82 7.31
N LYS A 33 -6.30 2.45 6.75
CA LYS A 33 -7.61 2.78 7.31
C LYS A 33 -7.78 2.19 8.71
N LYS A 34 -7.42 0.94 8.89
CA LYS A 34 -7.47 0.27 10.19
C LYS A 34 -6.59 0.97 11.22
N ALA A 35 -5.37 1.35 10.80
CA ALA A 35 -4.45 2.07 11.68
C ALA A 35 -4.98 3.47 12.05
N ARG A 36 -5.74 4.11 11.16
CA ARG A 36 -6.36 5.42 11.45
C ARG A 36 -7.51 5.28 12.43
N GLN A 37 -8.33 4.25 12.28
CA GLN A 37 -9.50 4.04 13.13
C GLN A 37 -9.12 3.54 14.51
N GLU A 38 -8.15 2.65 14.57
CA GLU A 38 -7.66 2.08 15.83
C GLU A 38 -6.13 2.15 15.86
N PRO A 39 -5.55 3.30 16.24
CA PRO A 39 -4.09 3.48 16.23
C PRO A 39 -3.45 2.73 17.39
N THR A 40 -3.13 1.47 17.15
CA THR A 40 -2.37 0.64 18.08
C THR A 40 -0.97 0.42 17.52
N ALA A 41 -0.03 0.01 18.37
CA ALA A 41 1.34 -0.29 17.92
C ALA A 41 1.34 -1.34 16.80
N GLU A 42 0.49 -2.36 16.93
CA GLU A 42 0.38 -3.43 15.94
C GLU A 42 -0.20 -2.93 14.61
N SER A 43 -1.30 -2.18 14.66
CA SER A 43 -1.96 -1.69 13.45
C SER A 43 -1.09 -0.70 12.70
N VAL A 44 -0.41 0.20 13.41
CA VAL A 44 0.51 1.16 12.81
C VAL A 44 1.71 0.44 12.21
N LYS A 45 2.27 -0.54 12.89
CA LYS A 45 3.39 -1.34 12.39
C LYS A 45 3.00 -2.08 11.10
N ALA A 46 1.82 -2.68 11.07
CA ALA A 46 1.32 -3.37 9.87
C ALA A 46 1.13 -2.40 8.71
N ALA A 47 0.57 -1.22 8.97
CA ALA A 47 0.37 -0.18 7.95
C ALA A 47 1.69 0.35 7.42
N VAL A 48 2.67 0.60 8.28
CA VAL A 48 4.01 1.06 7.89
C VAL A 48 4.70 0.01 7.01
N SER A 49 4.63 -1.26 7.38
CA SER A 49 5.17 -2.36 6.58
C SER A 49 4.52 -2.41 5.20
N ALA A 50 3.19 -2.27 5.14
CA ALA A 50 2.45 -2.26 3.88
C ALA A 50 2.86 -1.09 2.99
N LEU A 51 3.00 0.11 3.58
CA LEU A 51 3.43 1.31 2.87
C LEU A 51 4.85 1.18 2.33
N ASP A 52 5.76 0.64 3.12
CA ASP A 52 7.15 0.43 2.70
C ASP A 52 7.23 -0.55 1.53
N ARG A 53 6.50 -1.67 1.62
CA ARG A 53 6.45 -2.64 0.52
C ARG A 53 5.84 -2.04 -0.74
N GLY A 54 4.77 -1.27 -0.59
CA GLY A 54 4.11 -0.59 -1.70
C GLY A 54 5.03 0.39 -2.39
N ALA A 55 5.77 1.19 -1.63
CA ALA A 55 6.74 2.14 -2.15
C ALA A 55 7.89 1.41 -2.88
N HIS A 56 8.39 0.33 -2.30
CA HIS A 56 9.46 -0.47 -2.91
C HIS A 56 9.03 -1.08 -4.24
N LYS A 57 7.78 -1.51 -4.35
CA LYS A 57 7.24 -2.10 -5.59
C LYS A 57 6.76 -1.05 -6.59
N GLY A 58 6.85 0.23 -6.26
CA GLY A 58 6.41 1.31 -7.15
C GLY A 58 4.92 1.54 -7.19
N LEU A 59 4.16 0.96 -6.26
CA LEU A 59 2.71 1.17 -6.16
C LEU A 59 2.36 2.53 -5.56
N LEU A 60 3.26 3.07 -4.76
CA LEU A 60 3.13 4.36 -4.10
C LEU A 60 4.39 5.17 -4.34
N HIS A 61 4.23 6.49 -4.46
CA HIS A 61 5.38 7.37 -4.50
C HIS A 61 6.05 7.38 -3.12
N PRO A 62 7.40 7.36 -3.04
CA PRO A 62 8.10 7.35 -1.74
C PRO A 62 7.69 8.50 -0.83
N ASN A 63 7.45 9.69 -1.38
CA ASN A 63 7.01 10.85 -0.58
C ASN A 63 5.62 10.66 0.01
N ALA A 64 4.70 10.05 -0.75
CA ALA A 64 3.37 9.75 -0.25
C ALA A 64 3.42 8.72 0.87
N ALA A 65 4.23 7.69 0.73
CA ALA A 65 4.43 6.68 1.76
C ALA A 65 5.02 7.31 3.03
N ALA A 66 6.01 8.17 2.89
CA ALA A 66 6.62 8.87 4.03
C ALA A 66 5.62 9.75 4.77
N ARG A 67 4.75 10.48 4.06
CA ARG A 67 3.69 11.29 4.68
C ARG A 67 2.72 10.43 5.47
N LYS A 68 2.27 9.33 4.89
CA LYS A 68 1.31 8.44 5.55
C LYS A 68 1.93 7.81 6.80
N LYS A 69 3.18 7.38 6.73
CA LYS A 69 3.91 6.84 7.89
C LYS A 69 4.01 7.88 9.01
N SER A 70 4.38 9.10 8.66
CA SER A 70 4.51 10.21 9.62
C SER A 70 3.17 10.49 10.31
N ARG A 71 2.08 10.56 9.55
CA ARG A 71 0.75 10.81 10.09
C ARG A 71 0.29 9.70 11.04
N LEU A 72 0.56 8.45 10.67
CA LEU A 72 0.21 7.30 11.51
C LEU A 72 1.00 7.30 12.81
N ALA A 73 2.29 7.61 12.76
CA ALA A 73 3.15 7.72 13.94
C ALA A 73 2.63 8.80 14.87
N LYS A 74 2.23 9.96 14.34
CA LYS A 74 1.66 11.05 15.13
C LYS A 74 0.34 10.66 15.79
N ARG A 75 -0.52 9.94 15.08
CA ARG A 75 -1.78 9.46 15.63
C ARG A 75 -1.56 8.48 16.77
N LEU A 76 -0.61 7.57 16.61
CA LEU A 76 -0.26 6.62 17.66
C LEU A 76 0.25 7.36 18.90
N ALA A 77 1.14 8.32 18.71
CA ALA A 77 1.67 9.12 19.80
C ALA A 77 0.56 9.90 20.53
N LYS A 78 -0.38 10.49 19.79
CA LYS A 78 -1.53 11.21 20.39
C LYS A 78 -2.45 10.24 21.15
N GLY A 79 -2.70 9.07 20.60
CA GLY A 79 -3.52 8.05 21.25
C GLY A 79 -2.91 7.61 22.57
N VAL A 80 -1.62 7.39 22.60
CA VAL A 80 -0.90 7.03 23.83
C VAL A 80 -0.88 8.20 24.82
N ALA A 81 -0.71 9.43 24.31
CA ALA A 81 -0.65 10.62 25.15
C ALA A 81 -1.99 10.97 25.81
N THR A 82 -3.11 10.61 25.19
CA THR A 82 -4.45 10.88 25.73
C THR A 82 -4.93 9.82 26.71
N GLN A 83 -4.23 8.73 26.80
CA GLN A 83 -4.50 7.68 27.80
C GLN A 83 -3.68 7.92 29.06
#